data_0a037e0d0f6ea1072aee2c5a39229694
#
_entry.id   0a037e0d0f6ea1072aee2c5a39229694
#
_cell.length_a   1.000
_cell.length_b   1.000
_cell.length_c   1.000
_cell.angle_alpha   90.00
_cell.angle_beta   90.00
_cell.angle_gamma   90.00
#
_symmetry.space_group_name_H-M   'P 1'
#
loop_
_entity.id
_entity.type
_entity.pdbx_description
1 polymer ?
#
loop_
_entity_poly.entity_id
_entity_poly.type
_entity_poly.pdbx_seq_one_letter_code
_entity_poly.pdbx_strand_id
1 'polypeptide(L)'
;ISKQFDGAYLFNKIKKSKSPIKNALMNQKNVVGIGNIYANEILFDSKIRPTRKCKTLTKKENMQIVESTKKILKLAIKAGGTTLQDFYQPDGNKGYFKIDLMVYDRAGKCCLFCKKEIITRIVQAQRATFFCKKCQG
;
A
#
# COMPACT_ATOMS: atom_id res chain seq x y z
N ILE A 1 -11.14 -7.79 -6.50
CA ILE A 1 -9.83 -8.45 -6.28
C ILE A 1 -9.87 -9.80 -6.97
N SER A 2 -8.85 -10.08 -7.76
CA SER A 2 -8.74 -11.35 -8.48
C SER A 2 -8.58 -12.51 -7.51
N LYS A 3 -9.28 -13.62 -7.79
CA LYS A 3 -9.11 -14.84 -7.00
C LYS A 3 -7.71 -15.42 -7.15
N GLN A 4 -7.00 -15.07 -8.22
CA GLN A 4 -5.65 -15.55 -8.47
C GLN A 4 -4.59 -14.74 -7.73
N PHE A 5 -4.98 -13.63 -7.11
CA PHE A 5 -4.04 -12.81 -6.37
C PHE A 5 -3.84 -13.39 -4.97
N ASP A 6 -2.79 -14.17 -4.81
CA ASP A 6 -2.40 -14.75 -3.53
C ASP A 6 -0.89 -14.58 -3.32
N GLY A 7 -0.40 -15.01 -2.16
CA GLY A 7 0.99 -14.83 -1.80
C GLY A 7 1.96 -15.55 -2.73
N ALA A 8 1.60 -16.75 -3.18
CA ALA A 8 2.45 -17.50 -4.11
C ALA A 8 2.51 -16.82 -5.47
N TYR A 9 1.36 -16.34 -5.96
CA TYR A 9 1.30 -15.60 -7.22
C TYR A 9 2.19 -14.36 -7.17
N LEU A 10 2.03 -13.55 -6.14
CA LEU A 10 2.81 -12.33 -6.00
C LEU A 10 4.30 -12.65 -5.87
N PHE A 11 4.64 -13.61 -5.03
CA PHE A 11 6.03 -14.01 -4.83
C PHE A 11 6.69 -14.41 -6.15
N ASN A 12 6.03 -15.27 -6.93
CA ASN A 12 6.56 -15.73 -8.21
C ASN A 12 6.73 -14.60 -9.22
N LYS A 13 5.82 -13.63 -9.19
CA LYS A 13 5.88 -12.48 -10.10
C LYS A 13 7.06 -11.56 -9.81
N ILE A 14 7.42 -11.36 -8.55
CA ILE A 14 8.35 -10.31 -8.16
C ILE A 14 9.64 -10.80 -7.51
N LYS A 15 9.79 -12.10 -7.28
CA LYS A 15 10.91 -12.64 -6.50
C LYS A 15 12.30 -12.29 -7.04
N LYS A 16 12.41 -12.01 -8.32
CA LYS A 16 13.68 -11.63 -8.94
C LYS A 16 13.81 -10.14 -9.19
N SER A 17 12.77 -9.39 -8.88
CA SER A 17 12.77 -7.95 -9.16
C SER A 17 13.65 -7.19 -8.18
N LYS A 18 14.45 -6.26 -8.70
CA LYS A 18 15.25 -5.34 -7.89
C LYS A 18 14.49 -4.06 -7.59
N SER A 19 13.28 -3.91 -8.10
CA SER A 19 12.46 -2.73 -7.84
C SER A 19 11.97 -2.70 -6.40
N PRO A 20 11.74 -1.50 -5.84
CA PRO A 20 11.08 -1.40 -4.54
C PRO A 20 9.69 -2.01 -4.60
N ILE A 21 9.26 -2.59 -3.49
CA ILE A 21 7.95 -3.28 -3.42
C ILE A 21 6.79 -2.34 -3.77
N LYS A 22 6.87 -1.08 -3.37
CA LYS A 22 5.80 -0.13 -3.68
C LYS A 22 5.62 0.02 -5.18
N ASN A 23 6.72 0.11 -5.93
CA ASN A 23 6.66 0.23 -7.38
C ASN A 23 6.01 -1.01 -8.00
N ALA A 24 6.35 -2.19 -7.51
CA ALA A 24 5.78 -3.44 -8.00
C ALA A 24 4.28 -3.52 -7.74
N LEU A 25 3.83 -3.07 -6.56
CA LEU A 25 2.41 -3.07 -6.23
C LEU A 25 1.61 -2.13 -7.13
N MET A 26 2.20 -0.99 -7.49
CA MET A 26 1.53 -0.02 -8.34
C MET A 26 1.59 -0.38 -9.82
N ASN A 27 2.41 -1.36 -10.18
CA ASN A 27 2.49 -1.82 -11.56
C ASN A 27 1.28 -2.68 -11.88
N GLN A 28 0.43 -2.18 -12.79
CA GLN A 28 -0.83 -2.85 -13.12
C GLN A 28 -0.64 -4.23 -13.75
N LYS A 29 0.55 -4.54 -14.24
CA LYS A 29 0.84 -5.90 -14.71
C LYS A 29 0.89 -6.91 -13.56
N ASN A 30 1.22 -6.45 -12.36
CA ASN A 30 1.30 -7.31 -11.18
C ASN A 30 -0.02 -7.34 -10.41
N VAL A 31 -0.57 -6.16 -10.12
CA VAL A 31 -1.82 -6.04 -9.36
C VAL A 31 -2.65 -4.92 -9.95
N VAL A 32 -3.85 -5.25 -10.40
CA VAL A 32 -4.76 -4.25 -10.98
C VAL A 32 -5.49 -3.52 -9.86
N GLY A 33 -5.57 -2.22 -9.97
CA GLY A 33 -6.42 -1.40 -9.11
C GLY A 33 -5.73 -0.78 -7.89
N ILE A 34 -4.43 -0.99 -7.70
CA ILE A 34 -3.72 -0.38 -6.58
C ILE A 34 -3.10 0.94 -7.01
N GLY A 35 -3.58 2.05 -6.44
CA GLY A 35 -3.00 3.36 -6.64
C GLY A 35 -2.08 3.76 -5.49
N ASN A 36 -1.57 5.00 -5.58
CA ASN A 36 -0.59 5.50 -4.61
C ASN A 36 -1.11 5.48 -3.17
N ILE A 37 -2.35 5.89 -2.96
CA ILE A 37 -2.92 5.93 -1.61
C ILE A 37 -2.96 4.54 -1.00
N TYR A 38 -3.51 3.58 -1.75
CA TYR A 38 -3.65 2.21 -1.26
C TYR A 38 -2.30 1.53 -1.10
N ALA A 39 -1.36 1.78 -2.02
CA ALA A 39 -0.02 1.18 -1.90
C ALA A 39 0.64 1.57 -0.58
N ASN A 40 0.55 2.85 -0.20
CA ASN A 40 1.09 3.30 1.09
C ASN A 40 0.43 2.61 2.27
N GLU A 41 -0.92 2.52 2.25
CA GLU A 41 -1.66 1.93 3.36
C GLU A 41 -1.46 0.43 3.45
N ILE A 42 -1.39 -0.26 2.32
CA ILE A 42 -1.16 -1.69 2.29
C ILE A 42 0.20 -2.04 2.89
N LEU A 43 1.23 -1.30 2.52
CA LEU A 43 2.57 -1.56 3.03
C LEU A 43 2.69 -1.25 4.52
N PHE A 44 1.98 -0.22 4.99
CA PHE A 44 1.92 0.02 6.42
C PHE A 44 1.22 -1.12 7.16
N ASP A 45 0.07 -1.56 6.66
CA ASP A 45 -0.68 -2.64 7.29
C ASP A 45 0.12 -3.95 7.33
N SER A 46 0.87 -4.24 6.28
CA SER A 46 1.72 -5.44 6.23
C SER A 46 3.07 -5.26 6.92
N LYS A 47 3.35 -4.06 7.41
CA LYS A 47 4.57 -3.71 8.15
C LYS A 47 5.85 -3.83 7.33
N ILE A 48 5.73 -3.53 6.04
CA ILE A 48 6.83 -3.60 5.09
C ILE A 48 7.17 -2.21 4.60
N ARG A 49 8.46 -1.87 4.65
CA ARG A 49 8.91 -0.56 4.19
C ARG A 49 8.78 -0.46 2.66
N PRO A 50 8.25 0.65 2.13
CA PRO A 50 8.01 0.75 0.69
C PRO A 50 9.27 0.71 -0.16
N THR A 51 10.43 1.00 0.43
CA THR A 51 11.71 0.95 -0.28
C THR A 51 12.34 -0.44 -0.33
N ARG A 52 11.76 -1.43 0.38
CA ARG A 52 12.28 -2.80 0.34
C ARG A 52 12.25 -3.32 -1.09
N LYS A 53 13.35 -3.90 -1.53
CA LYS A 53 13.41 -4.50 -2.87
C LYS A 53 12.63 -5.81 -2.89
N CYS A 54 11.89 -6.03 -3.96
CA CYS A 54 11.03 -7.22 -4.08
C CYS A 54 11.80 -8.51 -3.84
N LYS A 55 13.01 -8.60 -4.37
CA LYS A 55 13.82 -9.83 -4.22
C LYS A 55 14.20 -10.14 -2.78
N THR A 56 14.10 -9.17 -1.88
CA THR A 56 14.44 -9.37 -0.46
C THR A 56 13.25 -9.81 0.36
N LEU A 57 12.05 -9.82 -0.22
CA LEU A 57 10.85 -10.20 0.49
C LEU A 57 10.72 -11.72 0.57
N THR A 58 10.39 -12.22 1.75
CA THR A 58 10.14 -13.64 1.93
C THR A 58 8.76 -14.01 1.38
N LYS A 59 8.52 -15.31 1.20
CA LYS A 59 7.20 -15.79 0.81
C LYS A 59 6.14 -15.38 1.83
N LYS A 60 6.48 -15.44 3.11
CA LYS A 60 5.58 -15.03 4.20
C LYS A 60 5.24 -13.54 4.08
N GLU A 61 6.23 -12.69 3.81
CA GLU A 61 5.99 -11.26 3.63
C GLU A 61 5.10 -10.99 2.43
N ASN A 62 5.27 -11.73 1.34
CA ASN A 62 4.38 -11.61 0.18
C ASN A 62 2.95 -12.00 0.54
N MET A 63 2.77 -13.02 1.35
CA MET A 63 1.45 -13.41 1.81
C MET A 63 0.81 -12.32 2.67
N GLN A 64 1.60 -11.68 3.53
CA GLN A 64 1.11 -10.57 4.34
C GLN A 64 0.66 -9.40 3.47
N ILE A 65 1.41 -9.09 2.41
CA ILE A 65 1.04 -8.02 1.48
C ILE A 65 -0.30 -8.34 0.80
N VAL A 66 -0.47 -9.59 0.37
CA VAL A 66 -1.72 -10.01 -0.28
C VAL A 66 -2.90 -9.88 0.68
N GLU A 67 -2.74 -10.34 1.92
CA GLU A 67 -3.80 -10.25 2.92
C GLU A 67 -4.15 -8.78 3.21
N SER A 68 -3.13 -7.93 3.36
CA SER A 68 -3.35 -6.50 3.57
C SER A 68 -4.06 -5.86 2.38
N THR A 69 -3.68 -6.24 1.16
CA THR A 69 -4.31 -5.73 -0.05
C THR A 69 -5.80 -6.05 -0.07
N LYS A 70 -6.13 -7.31 0.20
CA LYS A 70 -7.54 -7.74 0.21
C LYS A 70 -8.33 -7.01 1.29
N LYS A 71 -7.74 -6.86 2.46
CA LYS A 71 -8.37 -6.18 3.59
C LYS A 71 -8.63 -4.71 3.28
N ILE A 72 -7.63 -4.00 2.79
CA ILE A 72 -7.72 -2.56 2.53
C ILE A 72 -8.71 -2.28 1.39
N LEU A 73 -8.63 -3.03 0.29
CA LEU A 73 -9.54 -2.83 -0.82
C LEU A 73 -10.98 -3.17 -0.45
N LYS A 74 -11.17 -4.19 0.37
CA LYS A 74 -12.50 -4.56 0.85
C LYS A 74 -13.10 -3.46 1.72
N LEU A 75 -12.29 -2.85 2.60
CA LEU A 75 -12.75 -1.73 3.41
C LEU A 75 -13.11 -0.52 2.54
N ALA A 76 -12.33 -0.26 1.51
CA ALA A 76 -12.59 0.85 0.61
C ALA A 76 -13.91 0.66 -0.14
N ILE A 77 -14.19 -0.54 -0.61
CA ILE A 77 -15.45 -0.87 -1.29
C ILE A 77 -16.61 -0.72 -0.32
N LYS A 78 -16.49 -1.26 0.88
CA LYS A 78 -17.52 -1.19 1.90
C LYS A 78 -17.81 0.25 2.29
N ALA A 79 -16.81 1.12 2.27
CA ALA A 79 -16.97 2.53 2.61
C ALA A 79 -17.53 3.35 1.45
N GLY A 80 -17.85 2.73 0.30
CA GLY A 80 -18.44 3.40 -0.83
C GLY A 80 -17.48 3.77 -1.95
N GLY A 81 -16.18 3.52 -1.79
CA GLY A 81 -15.21 3.70 -2.86
C GLY A 81 -15.12 2.40 -3.66
N THR A 82 -15.54 2.42 -4.91
CA THR A 82 -15.61 1.20 -5.68
C THR A 82 -14.46 1.02 -6.64
N THR A 83 -13.82 2.12 -7.07
CA THR A 83 -12.67 2.09 -7.95
C THR A 83 -11.71 3.20 -7.57
N LEU A 84 -10.48 3.12 -8.07
CA LEU A 84 -9.50 4.19 -7.85
C LEU A 84 -9.93 5.51 -8.49
N GLN A 85 -10.72 5.46 -9.55
CA GLN A 85 -11.23 6.65 -10.21
C GLN A 85 -12.18 7.43 -9.31
N ASP A 86 -12.84 6.74 -8.38
CA ASP A 86 -13.79 7.37 -7.47
C ASP A 86 -13.12 8.24 -6.42
N PHE A 87 -11.79 8.24 -6.33
CA PHE A 87 -11.07 9.12 -5.41
C PHE A 87 -11.23 10.59 -5.77
N TYR A 88 -11.52 10.90 -7.03
CA TYR A 88 -11.66 12.27 -7.50
C TYR A 88 -13.09 12.51 -7.87
N GLN A 89 -13.85 13.10 -6.93
CA GLN A 89 -15.23 13.44 -7.15
C GLN A 89 -15.34 14.90 -7.60
N PRO A 90 -16.41 15.24 -8.33
CA PRO A 90 -16.55 16.59 -8.90
C PRO A 90 -16.53 17.73 -7.87
N ASP A 91 -16.93 17.44 -6.65
CA ASP A 91 -16.96 18.45 -5.58
C ASP A 91 -15.62 18.55 -4.84
N GLY A 92 -14.60 17.86 -5.29
CA GLY A 92 -13.29 17.87 -4.67
C GLY A 92 -13.12 16.87 -3.53
N ASN A 93 -14.15 16.21 -3.12
CA ASN A 93 -14.04 15.14 -2.12
C ASN A 93 -13.43 13.91 -2.77
N LYS A 94 -12.73 13.14 -1.96
CA LYS A 94 -12.07 11.94 -2.44
C LYS A 94 -12.67 10.72 -1.74
N GLY A 95 -12.85 9.65 -2.50
CA GLY A 95 -13.43 8.42 -1.97
C GLY A 95 -12.68 7.84 -0.79
N TYR A 96 -11.36 8.08 -0.72
CA TYR A 96 -10.56 7.54 0.37
C TYR A 96 -10.91 8.16 1.74
N PHE A 97 -11.63 9.27 1.79
CA PHE A 97 -12.08 9.83 3.07
C PHE A 97 -12.95 8.85 3.86
N LYS A 98 -13.47 7.85 3.19
CA LYS A 98 -14.35 6.87 3.81
C LYS A 98 -13.60 5.74 4.51
N ILE A 99 -12.25 5.74 4.43
CA ILE A 99 -11.42 4.81 5.20
C ILE A 99 -10.42 5.60 6.03
N ASP A 100 -9.99 5.01 7.13
CA ASP A 100 -9.02 5.66 8.02
C ASP A 100 -7.62 5.46 7.47
N LEU A 101 -6.97 6.58 7.12
CA LEU A 101 -5.61 6.55 6.61
C LEU A 101 -4.61 6.57 7.77
N MET A 102 -3.67 5.64 7.74
CA MET A 102 -2.66 5.52 8.79
C MET A 102 -1.39 6.28 8.48
N VAL A 103 -0.97 6.33 7.22
CA VAL A 103 0.27 6.98 6.85
C VAL A 103 0.11 7.98 5.71
N TYR A 104 -0.77 7.73 4.76
CA TYR A 104 -0.89 8.60 3.59
C TYR A 104 -1.27 10.01 4.01
N ASP A 105 -0.51 10.99 3.51
CA ASP A 105 -0.72 12.41 3.78
C ASP A 105 -0.59 12.79 5.26
N ARG A 106 0.15 11.99 6.02
CA ARG A 106 0.37 12.22 7.44
C ARG A 106 1.82 12.54 7.80
N ALA A 107 2.63 12.95 6.82
CA ALA A 107 4.03 13.30 7.06
C ALA A 107 4.14 14.33 8.19
N GLY A 108 5.08 14.11 9.10
CA GLY A 108 5.28 14.97 10.25
C GLY A 108 4.34 14.73 11.41
N LYS A 109 3.36 13.85 11.23
CA LYS A 109 2.40 13.50 12.30
C LYS A 109 2.83 12.21 12.97
N CYS A 110 2.45 12.05 14.23
CA CYS A 110 2.77 10.86 15.00
C CYS A 110 2.07 9.63 14.41
N CYS A 111 2.81 8.52 14.32
CA CYS A 111 2.25 7.26 13.87
C CYS A 111 1.10 6.82 14.78
N LEU A 112 -0.04 6.51 14.17
CA LEU A 112 -1.24 6.13 14.93
C LEU A 112 -1.13 4.75 15.57
N PHE A 113 -0.23 3.91 15.05
CA PHE A 113 -0.05 2.56 15.58
C PHE A 113 0.94 2.51 16.72
N CYS A 114 2.19 2.90 16.49
CA CYS A 114 3.21 2.83 17.55
C CYS A 114 3.20 4.05 18.47
N LYS A 115 2.65 5.17 18.02
CA LYS A 115 2.52 6.42 18.78
C LYS A 115 3.87 6.98 19.26
N LYS A 116 4.96 6.55 18.66
CA LYS A 116 6.31 6.98 19.04
C LYS A 116 7.08 7.62 17.89
N GLU A 117 6.87 7.13 16.68
CA GLU A 117 7.60 7.61 15.51
C GLU A 117 6.76 8.60 14.71
N ILE A 118 7.44 9.50 14.00
CA ILE A 118 6.81 10.46 13.11
C ILE A 118 6.77 9.86 11.71
N ILE A 119 5.66 10.02 11.01
CA ILE A 119 5.53 9.50 9.65
C ILE A 119 6.51 10.23 8.74
N THR A 120 7.30 9.47 8.00
CA THR A 120 8.29 9.96 7.06
C THR A 120 7.70 10.04 5.67
N ARG A 121 8.01 11.13 4.95
CA ARG A 121 7.64 11.29 3.55
C ARG A 121 8.89 11.27 2.69
N ILE A 122 8.86 10.47 1.63
CA ILE A 122 9.91 10.47 0.60
C ILE A 122 9.24 10.53 -0.77
N VAL A 123 10.02 10.79 -1.81
CA VAL A 123 9.55 10.70 -3.19
C VAL A 123 10.15 9.44 -3.81
N GLN A 124 9.29 8.59 -4.35
CA GLN A 124 9.67 7.31 -4.90
C GLN A 124 8.95 7.13 -6.22
N ALA A 125 9.71 6.99 -7.32
CA ALA A 125 9.15 6.90 -8.67
C ALA A 125 8.18 8.07 -8.94
N GLN A 126 8.58 9.28 -8.57
CA GLN A 126 7.83 10.51 -8.77
C GLN A 126 6.52 10.59 -7.98
N ARG A 127 6.36 9.76 -6.96
CA ARG A 127 5.16 9.75 -6.15
C ARG A 127 5.49 9.91 -4.68
N ALA A 128 4.65 10.67 -3.97
CA ALA A 128 4.80 10.82 -2.53
C ALA A 128 4.60 9.47 -1.84
N THR A 129 5.51 9.13 -0.94
CA THR A 129 5.51 7.86 -0.25
C THR A 129 5.63 8.13 1.24
N PHE A 130 4.77 7.50 2.04
CA PHE A 130 4.67 7.73 3.47
C PHE A 130 4.85 6.42 4.22
N PHE A 131 5.64 6.45 5.29
CA PHE A 131 5.83 5.24 6.08
C PHE A 131 6.32 5.57 7.49
N CYS A 132 6.15 4.61 8.39
CA CYS A 132 6.70 4.68 9.75
C CYS A 132 7.96 3.84 9.81
N LYS A 133 9.08 4.48 10.12
CA LYS A 133 10.37 3.78 10.17
C LYS A 133 10.42 2.70 11.24
N LYS A 134 9.60 2.83 12.27
CA LYS A 134 9.57 1.86 13.36
C LYS A 134 8.67 0.67 13.05
N CYS A 135 7.49 0.92 12.49
CA CYS A 135 6.51 -0.14 12.22
C CYS A 135 6.84 -0.94 10.97
N GLN A 136 7.52 -0.33 10.01
CA GLN A 136 7.77 -0.95 8.71
C GLN A 136 9.25 -1.26 8.54
N GLY A 137 9.54 -2.53 8.31
CA GLY A 137 10.90 -3.00 8.13
C GLY A 137 11.30 -3.32 6.70
#